data_5c594a50e22e7cb2c495fa2885929374
#
_entry.id   5c594a50e22e7cb2c495fa2885929374
#
_cell.length_a   1.000
_cell.length_b   1.000
_cell.length_c   1.000
_cell.angle_alpha   90.00
_cell.angle_beta   90.00
_cell.angle_gamma   90.00
#
_symmetry.space_group_name_H-M   'P 1'
#
loop_
_entity.id
_entity.type
_entity.pdbx_description
1 polymer ?
#
loop_
_entity_poly.entity_id
_entity_poly.type
_entity_poly.pdbx_seq_one_letter_code
_entity_poly.pdbx_strand_id
1 'polypeptide(L)'
;MDKREKNRKLADAVFGLAIGDALGVPYEFKNRGAFECTEMTGYGTHGQPAGTWSDDTSMTIATAKSIKDNGGKIVPVDIRDNFVAWADDEDFNANGVGFDMGSTTWVALSTGEPQTGERSNGNGSLMRILPLAFAECTDEEVMQVSAITHGHEISMHACVIYVRIARRLLAGESIHDIIPTLMYEEPFDRLRMIDQLPEKEVESSGYVVHTLEAALWTLAKYDNFRDTVLAAVNLGDDTDTTAAVAGGLAGIVYGLDSDFAQECLEVLRAKDMIEECLW
;
A
#
# COMPACT_ATOMS: atom_id res chain seq x y z
N MET A 1 -13.23 4.21 -19.01
CA MET A 1 -12.23 3.11 -19.03
C MET A 1 -12.93 1.80 -19.33
N ASP A 2 -12.47 1.03 -20.30
CA ASP A 2 -13.01 -0.31 -20.59
C ASP A 2 -12.46 -1.36 -19.59
N LYS A 3 -13.04 -2.59 -19.63
CA LYS A 3 -12.65 -3.65 -18.69
C LYS A 3 -11.18 -4.07 -18.83
N ARG A 4 -10.65 -4.12 -20.06
CA ARG A 4 -9.26 -4.52 -20.33
C ARG A 4 -8.28 -3.49 -19.76
N GLU A 5 -8.56 -2.24 -19.98
CA GLU A 5 -7.77 -1.13 -19.44
C GLU A 5 -7.81 -1.11 -17.90
N LYS A 6 -9.01 -1.33 -17.31
CA LYS A 6 -9.17 -1.42 -15.86
C LYS A 6 -8.34 -2.54 -15.25
N ASN A 7 -8.36 -3.73 -15.88
CA ASN A 7 -7.58 -4.88 -15.40
C ASN A 7 -6.06 -4.62 -15.53
N ARG A 8 -5.61 -3.98 -16.63
CA ARG A 8 -4.20 -3.58 -16.75
C ARG A 8 -3.81 -2.60 -15.66
N LYS A 9 -4.61 -1.58 -15.41
CA LYS A 9 -4.37 -0.60 -14.34
C LYS A 9 -4.36 -1.25 -12.95
N LEU A 10 -5.20 -2.26 -12.71
CA LEU A 10 -5.16 -3.03 -11.47
C LEU A 10 -3.82 -3.77 -11.33
N ALA A 11 -3.36 -4.43 -12.38
CA ALA A 11 -2.06 -5.10 -12.38
C ALA A 11 -0.92 -4.10 -12.15
N ASP A 12 -0.89 -3.00 -12.91
CA ASP A 12 0.11 -1.94 -12.75
C ASP A 12 0.13 -1.40 -11.32
N ALA A 13 -1.04 -1.23 -10.69
CA ALA A 13 -1.16 -0.74 -9.32
C ALA A 13 -0.65 -1.74 -8.28
N VAL A 14 -1.07 -3.02 -8.36
CA VAL A 14 -0.69 -4.04 -7.37
C VAL A 14 0.78 -4.44 -7.53
N PHE A 15 1.28 -4.58 -8.76
CA PHE A 15 2.71 -4.80 -8.98
C PHE A 15 3.55 -3.58 -8.60
N GLY A 16 3.05 -2.36 -8.82
CA GLY A 16 3.72 -1.14 -8.37
C GLY A 16 3.83 -1.07 -6.85
N LEU A 17 2.78 -1.50 -6.13
CA LEU A 17 2.79 -1.66 -4.68
C LEU A 17 3.83 -2.71 -4.26
N ALA A 18 3.83 -3.90 -4.87
CA ALA A 18 4.75 -4.98 -4.53
C ALA A 18 6.23 -4.63 -4.81
N ILE A 19 6.49 -3.84 -5.87
CA ILE A 19 7.83 -3.30 -6.13
C ILE A 19 8.25 -2.31 -5.03
N GLY A 20 7.37 -1.41 -4.63
CA GLY A 20 7.63 -0.45 -3.55
C GLY A 20 7.95 -1.15 -2.24
N ASP A 21 7.12 -2.11 -1.84
CA ASP A 21 7.30 -2.99 -0.68
C ASP A 21 8.69 -3.68 -0.73
N ALA A 22 8.95 -4.46 -1.78
CA ALA A 22 10.21 -5.21 -1.92
C ALA A 22 11.47 -4.32 -1.99
N LEU A 23 11.37 -3.08 -2.47
CA LEU A 23 12.44 -2.09 -2.43
C LEU A 23 12.69 -1.59 -1.01
N GLY A 24 11.64 -1.44 -0.21
CA GLY A 24 11.70 -0.90 1.15
C GLY A 24 12.15 -1.92 2.20
N VAL A 25 11.74 -3.19 2.11
CA VAL A 25 12.03 -4.29 3.07
C VAL A 25 13.47 -4.31 3.59
N PRO A 26 14.55 -4.13 2.78
CA PRO A 26 15.92 -4.14 3.30
C PRO A 26 16.27 -2.94 4.18
N TYR A 27 15.50 -1.87 4.12
CA TYR A 27 15.83 -0.57 4.73
C TYR A 27 14.90 -0.19 5.89
N GLU A 28 13.85 -0.94 6.14
CA GLU A 28 12.88 -0.67 7.20
C GLU A 28 13.57 -0.43 8.56
N PHE A 29 13.05 0.48 9.34
CA PHE A 29 13.58 0.98 10.62
C PHE A 29 14.94 1.71 10.52
N LYS A 30 15.45 2.01 9.33
CA LYS A 30 16.64 2.83 9.16
C LYS A 30 16.26 4.30 9.04
N ASN A 31 17.03 5.15 9.74
CA ASN A 31 16.79 6.58 9.68
C ASN A 31 17.07 7.15 8.28
N ARG A 32 16.30 8.17 7.89
CA ARG A 32 16.54 8.97 6.68
C ARG A 32 17.99 9.45 6.62
N GLY A 33 18.62 9.28 5.44
CA GLY A 33 20.01 9.66 5.20
C GLY A 33 21.06 8.69 5.77
N ALA A 34 20.65 7.59 6.44
CA ALA A 34 21.57 6.54 6.87
C ALA A 34 21.84 5.50 5.78
N PHE A 35 21.13 5.54 4.69
CA PHE A 35 21.23 4.67 3.52
C PHE A 35 20.79 5.41 2.26
N GLU A 36 21.00 4.80 1.12
CA GLU A 36 20.49 5.24 -0.17
C GLU A 36 19.99 4.02 -0.95
N CYS A 37 18.68 3.97 -1.22
CA CYS A 37 18.08 2.97 -2.09
C CYS A 37 18.09 3.49 -3.53
N THR A 38 18.71 2.76 -4.44
CA THR A 38 18.81 3.09 -5.88
C THR A 38 18.33 1.96 -6.78
N GLU A 39 18.24 0.75 -6.25
CA GLU A 39 17.87 -0.49 -6.93
C GLU A 39 17.28 -1.51 -5.96
N MET A 40 16.67 -2.58 -6.49
CA MET A 40 16.12 -3.65 -5.68
C MET A 40 17.24 -4.55 -5.14
N THR A 41 17.51 -4.43 -3.84
CA THR A 41 18.51 -5.22 -3.12
C THR A 41 17.83 -6.21 -2.18
N GLY A 42 18.61 -7.03 -1.49
CA GLY A 42 18.09 -7.98 -0.51
C GLY A 42 18.81 -7.92 0.83
N TYR A 43 18.36 -8.79 1.71
CA TYR A 43 18.83 -9.00 3.07
C TYR A 43 18.47 -7.82 4.00
N GLY A 44 19.34 -6.93 4.34
CA GLY A 44 19.02 -5.76 5.20
C GLY A 44 18.32 -6.14 6.51
N THR A 45 17.29 -5.38 6.89
CA THR A 45 16.62 -5.50 8.20
C THR A 45 16.00 -6.87 8.42
N HIS A 46 15.24 -7.39 7.46
CA HIS A 46 14.51 -8.65 7.58
C HIS A 46 15.31 -9.87 7.09
N GLY A 47 16.50 -9.69 6.55
CA GLY A 47 17.32 -10.80 6.05
C GLY A 47 16.73 -11.54 4.86
N GLN A 48 15.77 -10.94 4.15
CA GLN A 48 15.08 -11.53 3.01
C GLN A 48 15.88 -11.37 1.72
N PRO A 49 15.84 -12.35 0.80
CA PRO A 49 16.44 -12.18 -0.54
C PRO A 49 15.81 -11.03 -1.32
N ALA A 50 16.54 -10.48 -2.30
CA ALA A 50 16.01 -9.42 -3.17
C ALA A 50 14.68 -9.82 -3.83
N GLY A 51 13.78 -8.85 -3.94
CA GLY A 51 12.46 -9.01 -4.53
C GLY A 51 11.43 -9.71 -3.62
N THR A 52 11.77 -9.95 -2.35
CA THR A 52 10.80 -10.46 -1.37
C THR A 52 10.00 -9.30 -0.81
N TRP A 53 8.69 -9.39 -0.94
CA TRP A 53 7.71 -8.45 -0.38
C TRP A 53 7.18 -8.96 0.97
N SER A 54 6.64 -8.03 1.78
CA SER A 54 6.22 -8.20 3.18
C SER A 54 4.72 -8.47 3.32
N ASP A 55 4.17 -8.17 4.50
CA ASP A 55 2.73 -8.20 4.78
C ASP A 55 1.93 -7.19 3.96
N ASP A 56 2.53 -6.09 3.51
CA ASP A 56 1.90 -5.12 2.60
C ASP A 56 1.33 -5.78 1.35
N THR A 57 2.17 -6.47 0.61
CA THR A 57 1.76 -7.17 -0.61
C THR A 57 0.91 -8.40 -0.28
N SER A 58 1.28 -9.17 0.75
CA SER A 58 0.52 -10.34 1.22
C SER A 58 -0.95 -10.00 1.43
N MET A 59 -1.22 -9.01 2.26
CA MET A 59 -2.59 -8.62 2.61
C MET A 59 -3.29 -7.90 1.46
N THR A 60 -2.55 -7.22 0.57
CA THR A 60 -3.11 -6.62 -0.65
C THR A 60 -3.64 -7.67 -1.59
N ILE A 61 -2.85 -8.71 -1.91
CA ILE A 61 -3.30 -9.78 -2.81
C ILE A 61 -4.36 -10.67 -2.17
N ALA A 62 -4.33 -10.89 -0.86
CA ALA A 62 -5.38 -11.56 -0.11
C ALA A 62 -6.73 -10.80 -0.21
N THR A 63 -6.68 -9.47 -0.12
CA THR A 63 -7.86 -8.60 -0.35
C THR A 63 -8.34 -8.70 -1.80
N ALA A 64 -7.43 -8.61 -2.78
CA ALA A 64 -7.76 -8.71 -4.20
C ALA A 64 -8.37 -10.08 -4.55
N LYS A 65 -7.82 -11.16 -4.01
CA LYS A 65 -8.31 -12.53 -4.20
C LYS A 65 -9.76 -12.68 -3.74
N SER A 66 -10.09 -12.18 -2.55
CA SER A 66 -11.47 -12.18 -2.06
C SER A 66 -12.41 -11.43 -2.99
N ILE A 67 -12.05 -10.23 -3.43
CA ILE A 67 -12.86 -9.44 -4.37
C ILE A 67 -13.07 -10.20 -5.68
N LYS A 68 -12.02 -10.84 -6.22
CA LYS A 68 -12.09 -11.67 -7.43
C LYS A 68 -13.06 -12.83 -7.26
N ASP A 69 -12.89 -13.63 -6.20
CA ASP A 69 -13.66 -14.84 -5.97
C ASP A 69 -15.13 -14.57 -5.68
N ASN A 70 -15.43 -13.40 -5.10
CA ASN A 70 -16.79 -12.94 -4.85
C ASN A 70 -17.40 -12.11 -6.01
N GLY A 71 -16.80 -12.19 -7.21
CA GLY A 71 -17.33 -11.54 -8.42
C GLY A 71 -17.35 -10.01 -8.35
N GLY A 72 -16.37 -9.40 -7.67
CA GLY A 72 -16.21 -7.95 -7.52
C GLY A 72 -16.90 -7.37 -6.29
N LYS A 73 -17.48 -8.19 -5.42
CA LYS A 73 -18.14 -7.75 -4.18
C LYS A 73 -17.16 -7.72 -3.01
N ILE A 74 -17.39 -6.78 -2.11
CA ILE A 74 -16.64 -6.68 -0.84
C ILE A 74 -17.30 -7.59 0.19
N VAL A 75 -16.57 -8.61 0.64
CA VAL A 75 -17.01 -9.58 1.65
C VAL A 75 -15.98 -9.58 2.80
N PRO A 76 -16.14 -8.72 3.83
CA PRO A 76 -15.12 -8.54 4.88
C PRO A 76 -14.74 -9.82 5.61
N VAL A 77 -15.68 -10.75 5.81
CA VAL A 77 -15.38 -12.03 6.48
C VAL A 77 -14.45 -12.90 5.63
N ASP A 78 -14.66 -12.95 4.31
CA ASP A 78 -13.81 -13.70 3.38
C ASP A 78 -12.41 -13.07 3.26
N ILE A 79 -12.33 -11.73 3.23
CA ILE A 79 -11.04 -11.01 3.29
C ILE A 79 -10.30 -11.36 4.59
N ARG A 80 -11.00 -11.38 5.73
CA ARG A 80 -10.42 -11.75 7.01
C ARG A 80 -9.90 -13.18 7.01
N ASP A 81 -10.65 -14.13 6.44
CA ASP A 81 -10.25 -15.53 6.39
C ASP A 81 -8.98 -15.71 5.55
N ASN A 82 -8.83 -14.95 4.44
CA ASN A 82 -7.58 -14.90 3.68
C ASN A 82 -6.41 -14.31 4.50
N PHE A 83 -6.66 -13.30 5.35
CA PHE A 83 -5.63 -12.76 6.25
C PHE A 83 -5.20 -13.76 7.32
N VAL A 84 -6.12 -14.59 7.81
CA VAL A 84 -5.80 -15.67 8.74
C VAL A 84 -4.96 -16.74 8.04
N ALA A 85 -5.32 -17.15 6.82
CA ALA A 85 -4.53 -18.11 6.04
C ALA A 85 -3.09 -17.60 5.79
N TRP A 86 -2.93 -16.30 5.52
CA TRP A 86 -1.59 -15.69 5.45
C TRP A 86 -0.86 -15.74 6.80
N ALA A 87 -1.53 -15.37 7.89
CA ALA A 87 -0.93 -15.32 9.23
C ALA A 87 -0.51 -16.71 9.76
N ASP A 88 -1.18 -17.77 9.29
CA ASP A 88 -0.90 -19.16 9.62
C ASP A 88 0.10 -19.82 8.63
N ASP A 89 0.76 -19.03 7.76
CA ASP A 89 1.71 -19.47 6.71
C ASP A 89 1.11 -20.43 5.66
N GLU A 90 -0.21 -20.46 5.51
CA GLU A 90 -0.89 -21.34 4.57
C GLU A 90 -0.88 -20.81 3.13
N ASP A 91 -0.98 -19.48 2.93
CA ASP A 91 -1.06 -18.85 1.62
C ASP A 91 -0.49 -17.40 1.64
N PHE A 92 -0.43 -16.73 0.49
CA PHE A 92 -0.06 -15.32 0.29
C PHE A 92 1.33 -14.94 0.83
N ASN A 93 2.29 -15.83 0.86
CA ASN A 93 3.65 -15.58 1.33
C ASN A 93 4.67 -15.71 0.20
N ALA A 94 5.50 -14.68 -0.01
CA ALA A 94 6.50 -14.65 -1.09
C ALA A 94 7.51 -15.81 -1.05
N ASN A 95 7.86 -16.27 0.14
CA ASN A 95 8.83 -17.34 0.40
C ASN A 95 8.26 -18.49 1.26
N GLY A 96 6.93 -18.60 1.38
CA GLY A 96 6.27 -19.63 2.17
C GLY A 96 6.28 -19.38 3.69
N VAL A 97 6.77 -18.23 4.16
CA VAL A 97 6.74 -17.79 5.56
C VAL A 97 6.41 -16.30 5.60
N GLY A 98 5.38 -15.94 6.35
CA GLY A 98 5.03 -14.56 6.61
C GLY A 98 6.03 -13.87 7.54
N PHE A 99 6.28 -12.60 7.32
CA PHE A 99 7.09 -11.76 8.20
C PHE A 99 6.50 -10.35 8.26
N ASP A 100 7.00 -9.57 9.20
CA ASP A 100 6.66 -8.16 9.41
C ASP A 100 5.23 -7.86 9.88
N MET A 101 4.51 -8.86 10.35
CA MET A 101 3.15 -8.66 10.84
C MET A 101 3.10 -7.67 12.03
N GLY A 102 2.46 -6.53 11.83
CA GLY A 102 2.24 -5.53 12.88
C GLY A 102 1.43 -6.06 14.06
N SER A 103 1.75 -5.57 15.27
CA SER A 103 1.10 -6.02 16.51
C SER A 103 -0.42 -5.81 16.53
N THR A 104 -0.93 -4.72 15.94
CA THR A 104 -2.37 -4.45 15.80
C THR A 104 -3.04 -5.50 14.93
N THR A 105 -2.42 -5.85 13.80
CA THR A 105 -2.90 -6.91 12.91
C THR A 105 -2.93 -8.25 13.61
N TRP A 106 -1.83 -8.62 14.28
CA TRP A 106 -1.73 -9.88 15.01
C TRP A 106 -2.80 -10.03 16.10
N VAL A 107 -3.01 -8.99 16.92
CA VAL A 107 -4.04 -9.02 17.97
C VAL A 107 -5.42 -9.16 17.36
N ALA A 108 -5.74 -8.39 16.33
CA ALA A 108 -7.05 -8.42 15.69
C ALA A 108 -7.37 -9.78 15.05
N LEU A 109 -6.43 -10.37 14.32
CA LEU A 109 -6.62 -11.68 13.70
C LEU A 109 -6.73 -12.79 14.76
N SER A 110 -5.92 -12.74 15.82
CA SER A 110 -5.93 -13.72 16.90
C SER A 110 -7.20 -13.67 17.76
N THR A 111 -7.77 -12.48 17.99
CA THR A 111 -8.98 -12.29 18.83
C THR A 111 -10.27 -12.30 18.04
N GLY A 112 -10.20 -12.04 16.72
CA GLY A 112 -11.36 -11.82 15.87
C GLY A 112 -12.02 -10.44 16.03
N GLU A 113 -11.40 -9.52 16.79
CA GLU A 113 -11.96 -8.21 17.11
C GLU A 113 -11.08 -7.07 16.58
N PRO A 114 -11.68 -6.04 15.95
CA PRO A 114 -10.94 -4.87 15.47
C PRO A 114 -10.27 -4.13 16.64
N GLN A 115 -9.09 -3.62 16.41
CA GLN A 115 -8.39 -2.80 17.39
C GLN A 115 -8.79 -1.33 17.22
N THR A 116 -9.39 -0.74 18.26
CA THR A 116 -9.98 0.63 18.20
C THR A 116 -9.31 1.64 19.13
N GLY A 117 -8.25 1.24 19.82
CA GLY A 117 -7.53 2.12 20.76
C GLY A 117 -6.75 3.22 20.02
N GLU A 118 -6.46 4.33 20.70
CA GLU A 118 -5.67 5.45 20.15
C GLU A 118 -4.30 5.03 19.59
N ARG A 119 -3.70 3.96 20.11
CA ARG A 119 -2.42 3.41 19.64
C ARG A 119 -2.58 2.43 18.47
N SER A 120 -3.80 2.19 17.99
CA SER A 120 -4.11 1.27 16.88
C SER A 120 -4.30 2.02 15.56
N ASN A 121 -3.67 3.18 15.41
CA ASN A 121 -3.67 4.02 14.21
C ASN A 121 -2.44 3.77 13.32
N GLY A 122 -1.96 2.54 13.28
CA GLY A 122 -0.94 2.11 12.33
C GLY A 122 -1.48 2.06 10.90
N ASN A 123 -0.57 1.98 9.94
CA ASN A 123 -0.85 1.94 8.51
C ASN A 123 -1.26 0.56 7.97
N GLY A 124 -1.28 -0.48 8.81
CA GLY A 124 -1.52 -1.87 8.39
C GLY A 124 -2.89 -2.16 7.73
N SER A 125 -3.86 -1.23 7.78
CA SER A 125 -5.04 -1.30 6.93
C SER A 125 -4.92 -0.47 5.64
N LEU A 126 -4.17 0.63 5.69
CA LEU A 126 -3.94 1.51 4.53
C LEU A 126 -3.15 0.78 3.44
N MET A 127 -2.08 0.08 3.82
CA MET A 127 -1.16 -0.62 2.93
C MET A 127 -1.87 -1.61 1.99
N ARG A 128 -2.98 -2.22 2.43
CA ARG A 128 -3.69 -3.30 1.72
C ARG A 128 -5.03 -2.89 1.10
N ILE A 129 -5.41 -1.61 1.18
CA ILE A 129 -6.76 -1.16 0.80
C ILE A 129 -6.92 -0.87 -0.71
N LEU A 130 -5.81 -0.75 -1.44
CA LEU A 130 -5.77 -0.35 -2.85
C LEU A 130 -6.72 -1.12 -3.78
N PRO A 131 -6.92 -2.45 -3.66
CA PRO A 131 -7.83 -3.20 -4.53
C PRO A 131 -9.26 -2.68 -4.53
N LEU A 132 -9.71 -2.06 -3.43
CA LEU A 132 -11.06 -1.48 -3.33
C LEU A 132 -11.27 -0.26 -4.25
N ALA A 133 -10.20 0.38 -4.72
CA ALA A 133 -10.31 1.44 -5.72
C ALA A 133 -10.81 0.91 -7.07
N PHE A 134 -10.59 -0.37 -7.35
CA PHE A 134 -10.98 -1.06 -8.57
C PHE A 134 -12.31 -1.82 -8.44
N ALA A 135 -12.89 -1.89 -7.25
CA ALA A 135 -14.20 -2.49 -7.00
C ALA A 135 -15.29 -1.41 -6.88
N GLU A 136 -16.55 -1.80 -7.17
CA GLU A 136 -17.69 -0.95 -6.83
C GLU A 136 -18.00 -1.13 -5.35
N CYS A 137 -17.58 -0.18 -4.53
CA CYS A 137 -17.86 -0.19 -3.09
C CYS A 137 -18.07 1.22 -2.56
N THR A 138 -18.79 1.28 -1.46
CA THR A 138 -19.06 2.50 -0.68
C THR A 138 -17.92 2.81 0.27
N ASP A 139 -17.89 4.02 0.82
CA ASP A 139 -16.92 4.39 1.86
C ASP A 139 -17.12 3.55 3.14
N GLU A 140 -18.36 3.18 3.46
CA GLU A 140 -18.66 2.31 4.59
C GLU A 140 -18.04 0.92 4.42
N GLU A 141 -18.08 0.34 3.22
CA GLU A 141 -17.42 -0.93 2.92
C GLU A 141 -15.89 -0.80 3.02
N VAL A 142 -15.31 0.33 2.60
CA VAL A 142 -13.88 0.61 2.81
C VAL A 142 -13.54 0.65 4.30
N MET A 143 -14.34 1.34 5.11
CA MET A 143 -14.18 1.38 6.57
C MET A 143 -14.30 -0.01 7.20
N GLN A 144 -15.25 -0.84 6.76
CA GLN A 144 -15.42 -2.22 7.23
C GLN A 144 -14.19 -3.08 6.92
N VAL A 145 -13.58 -2.93 5.76
CA VAL A 145 -12.34 -3.65 5.41
C VAL A 145 -11.16 -3.16 6.23
N SER A 146 -11.02 -1.86 6.49
CA SER A 146 -10.03 -1.35 7.44
C SER A 146 -10.24 -1.95 8.83
N ALA A 147 -11.49 -1.94 9.31
CA ALA A 147 -11.88 -2.40 10.63
C ALA A 147 -11.73 -3.92 10.84
N ILE A 148 -11.38 -4.71 9.83
CA ILE A 148 -10.98 -6.12 10.05
C ILE A 148 -9.84 -6.18 11.09
N THR A 149 -8.94 -5.20 11.08
CA THR A 149 -7.82 -5.11 12.04
C THR A 149 -7.74 -3.75 12.71
N HIS A 150 -7.80 -2.65 11.94
CA HIS A 150 -7.63 -1.27 12.38
C HIS A 150 -8.98 -0.55 12.39
N GLY A 151 -9.70 -0.66 13.51
CA GLY A 151 -11.05 -0.13 13.68
C GLY A 151 -11.11 1.28 14.28
N HIS A 152 -9.98 1.97 14.47
CA HIS A 152 -9.99 3.36 14.89
C HIS A 152 -10.35 4.28 13.71
N GLU A 153 -11.12 5.35 14.01
CA GLU A 153 -11.65 6.25 12.97
C GLU A 153 -10.59 6.87 12.06
N ILE A 154 -9.42 7.21 12.58
CA ILE A 154 -8.32 7.78 11.79
C ILE A 154 -7.84 6.77 10.74
N SER A 155 -7.62 5.50 11.10
CA SER A 155 -7.20 4.48 10.13
C SER A 155 -8.27 4.20 9.08
N MET A 156 -9.54 4.14 9.50
CA MET A 156 -10.67 3.95 8.58
C MET A 156 -10.80 5.12 7.59
N HIS A 157 -10.69 6.35 8.08
CA HIS A 157 -10.75 7.55 7.23
C HIS A 157 -9.56 7.67 6.29
N ALA A 158 -8.34 7.33 6.74
CA ALA A 158 -7.17 7.28 5.86
C ALA A 158 -7.39 6.34 4.66
N CYS A 159 -7.95 5.15 4.91
CA CYS A 159 -8.32 4.20 3.86
C CYS A 159 -9.34 4.79 2.87
N VAL A 160 -10.38 5.46 3.36
CA VAL A 160 -11.39 6.11 2.50
C VAL A 160 -10.75 7.21 1.65
N ILE A 161 -9.91 8.06 2.25
CA ILE A 161 -9.21 9.14 1.55
C ILE A 161 -8.34 8.54 0.43
N TYR A 162 -7.54 7.53 0.74
CA TYR A 162 -6.66 6.87 -0.22
C TYR A 162 -7.44 6.25 -1.40
N VAL A 163 -8.51 5.50 -1.12
CA VAL A 163 -9.35 4.88 -2.16
C VAL A 163 -10.01 5.94 -3.05
N ARG A 164 -10.50 7.04 -2.47
CA ARG A 164 -11.06 8.17 -3.24
C ARG A 164 -10.03 8.82 -4.16
N ILE A 165 -8.81 9.04 -3.66
CA ILE A 165 -7.71 9.59 -4.47
C ILE A 165 -7.35 8.63 -5.60
N ALA A 166 -7.15 7.33 -5.29
CA ALA A 166 -6.85 6.31 -6.29
C ALA A 166 -7.93 6.25 -7.40
N ARG A 167 -9.22 6.37 -7.05
CA ARG A 167 -10.32 6.43 -8.04
C ARG A 167 -10.26 7.66 -8.92
N ARG A 168 -9.87 8.82 -8.39
CA ARG A 168 -9.69 10.05 -9.18
C ARG A 168 -8.52 9.93 -10.14
N LEU A 169 -7.40 9.36 -9.69
CA LEU A 169 -6.25 9.05 -10.54
C LEU A 169 -6.63 8.06 -11.66
N LEU A 170 -7.40 7.02 -11.34
CA LEU A 170 -7.95 6.09 -12.34
C LEU A 170 -8.88 6.76 -13.35
N ALA A 171 -9.58 7.81 -12.96
CA ALA A 171 -10.39 8.63 -13.86
C ALA A 171 -9.55 9.59 -14.72
N GLY A 172 -8.22 9.65 -14.53
CA GLY A 172 -7.28 10.46 -15.30
C GLY A 172 -7.07 11.87 -14.76
N GLU A 173 -7.54 12.16 -13.51
CA GLU A 173 -7.20 13.41 -12.86
C GLU A 173 -5.72 13.41 -12.44
N SER A 174 -5.05 14.55 -12.49
CA SER A 174 -3.68 14.67 -11.98
C SER A 174 -3.66 14.81 -10.46
N ILE A 175 -2.59 14.35 -9.82
CA ILE A 175 -2.42 14.53 -8.37
C ILE A 175 -2.42 16.02 -7.98
N HIS A 176 -1.91 16.90 -8.83
CA HIS A 176 -1.88 18.34 -8.61
C HIS A 176 -3.26 18.99 -8.69
N ASP A 177 -4.20 18.43 -9.44
CA ASP A 177 -5.60 18.86 -9.46
C ASP A 177 -6.36 18.32 -8.25
N ILE A 178 -5.98 17.15 -7.75
CA ILE A 178 -6.61 16.47 -6.62
C ILE A 178 -6.27 17.17 -5.29
N ILE A 179 -4.98 17.37 -5.00
CA ILE A 179 -4.48 17.91 -3.71
C ILE A 179 -5.22 19.16 -3.24
N PRO A 180 -5.38 20.24 -4.04
CA PRO A 180 -6.03 21.46 -3.59
C PRO A 180 -7.51 21.29 -3.20
N THR A 181 -8.12 20.17 -3.60
CA THR A 181 -9.53 19.87 -3.30
C THR A 181 -9.71 19.04 -2.03
N LEU A 182 -8.62 18.57 -1.42
CA LEU A 182 -8.65 17.76 -0.21
C LEU A 182 -8.90 18.64 1.02
N MET A 183 -10.18 18.78 1.38
CA MET A 183 -10.64 19.63 2.48
C MET A 183 -11.04 18.73 3.67
N TYR A 184 -10.03 18.29 4.42
CA TYR A 184 -10.22 17.47 5.62
C TYR A 184 -9.83 18.28 6.88
N GLU A 185 -10.39 17.87 8.01
CA GLU A 185 -10.01 18.36 9.34
C GLU A 185 -8.81 17.56 9.87
N GLU A 186 -8.22 18.01 11.00
CA GLU A 186 -7.15 17.25 11.67
C GLU A 186 -7.57 15.78 11.91
N PRO A 187 -6.65 14.84 11.72
CA PRO A 187 -5.23 15.00 11.43
C PRO A 187 -4.89 15.04 9.91
N PHE A 188 -5.85 15.21 9.02
CA PHE A 188 -5.66 15.17 7.56
C PHE A 188 -5.65 16.54 6.89
N ASP A 189 -5.65 17.62 7.65
CA ASP A 189 -5.75 19.00 7.16
C ASP A 189 -4.54 19.44 6.32
N ARG A 190 -3.36 18.80 6.50
CA ARG A 190 -2.15 19.07 5.72
C ARG A 190 -2.22 18.52 4.29
N LEU A 191 -3.08 17.55 3.99
CA LEU A 191 -3.16 16.91 2.67
C LEU A 191 -3.39 17.89 1.53
N ARG A 192 -4.18 18.97 1.76
CA ARG A 192 -4.47 20.01 0.76
C ARG A 192 -3.27 20.83 0.29
N MET A 193 -2.14 20.70 0.97
CA MET A 193 -0.91 21.42 0.68
C MET A 193 0.34 20.52 0.75
N ILE A 194 0.14 19.23 0.67
CA ILE A 194 1.21 18.24 0.85
C ILE A 194 2.35 18.42 -0.16
N ASP A 195 2.03 18.83 -1.39
CA ASP A 195 2.97 19.13 -2.46
C ASP A 195 3.87 20.36 -2.17
N GLN A 196 3.49 21.21 -1.22
CA GLN A 196 4.24 22.40 -0.83
C GLN A 196 5.21 22.14 0.34
N LEU A 197 5.06 21.02 1.03
CA LEU A 197 5.91 20.72 2.18
C LEU A 197 7.36 20.45 1.74
N PRO A 198 8.34 20.99 2.48
CA PRO A 198 9.72 20.56 2.30
C PRO A 198 9.90 19.14 2.84
N GLU A 199 10.76 18.34 2.20
CA GLU A 199 11.01 16.94 2.55
C GLU A 199 11.23 16.69 4.05
N LYS A 200 11.96 17.58 4.71
CA LYS A 200 12.25 17.49 6.16
C LYS A 200 11.02 17.53 7.08
N GLU A 201 9.88 17.99 6.55
CA GLU A 201 8.60 18.06 7.27
C GLU A 201 7.66 16.89 6.96
N VAL A 202 8.07 16.02 6.03
CA VAL A 202 7.36 14.80 5.69
C VAL A 202 7.86 13.68 6.59
N GLU A 203 7.00 13.12 7.41
CA GLU A 203 7.29 11.95 8.24
C GLU A 203 6.87 10.67 7.51
N SER A 204 7.54 9.55 7.80
CA SER A 204 7.35 8.25 7.16
C SER A 204 7.30 7.11 8.18
N SER A 205 6.79 7.39 9.36
CA SER A 205 6.61 6.36 10.40
C SER A 205 5.39 5.49 10.14
N GLY A 206 5.27 4.37 10.85
CA GLY A 206 4.11 3.46 10.79
C GLY A 206 2.77 4.07 11.22
N TYR A 207 2.70 5.37 11.55
CA TYR A 207 1.44 6.07 11.77
C TYR A 207 0.73 6.31 10.43
N VAL A 208 -0.54 5.90 10.35
CA VAL A 208 -1.29 5.89 9.08
C VAL A 208 -1.34 7.22 8.35
N VAL A 209 -1.37 8.34 9.07
CA VAL A 209 -1.38 9.69 8.46
C VAL A 209 -0.02 10.01 7.84
N HIS A 210 1.08 9.66 8.51
CA HIS A 210 2.43 9.87 7.98
C HIS A 210 2.65 9.08 6.69
N THR A 211 2.24 7.81 6.66
CA THR A 211 2.32 6.98 5.44
C THR A 211 1.49 7.56 4.30
N LEU A 212 0.25 8.00 4.58
CA LEU A 212 -0.61 8.63 3.57
C LEU A 212 0.00 9.93 3.04
N GLU A 213 0.47 10.82 3.93
CA GLU A 213 1.14 12.06 3.56
C GLU A 213 2.39 11.83 2.72
N ALA A 214 3.26 10.91 3.16
CA ALA A 214 4.51 10.58 2.48
C ALA A 214 4.27 10.03 1.06
N ALA A 215 3.30 9.12 0.90
CA ALA A 215 2.93 8.57 -0.40
C ALA A 215 2.38 9.64 -1.37
N LEU A 216 1.52 10.53 -0.89
CA LEU A 216 0.98 11.61 -1.72
C LEU A 216 2.04 12.67 -2.04
N TRP A 217 2.93 12.96 -1.09
CA TRP A 217 4.03 13.90 -1.30
C TRP A 217 4.99 13.40 -2.38
N THR A 218 5.40 12.13 -2.32
CA THR A 218 6.30 11.55 -3.33
C THR A 218 5.64 11.53 -4.70
N LEU A 219 4.36 11.13 -4.80
CA LEU A 219 3.63 11.15 -6.06
C LEU A 219 3.51 12.57 -6.66
N ALA A 220 3.40 13.60 -5.82
CA ALA A 220 3.30 14.99 -6.27
C ALA A 220 4.66 15.63 -6.61
N LYS A 221 5.77 15.07 -6.11
CA LYS A 221 7.12 15.62 -6.35
C LYS A 221 7.81 15.06 -7.58
N TYR A 222 7.45 13.88 -8.02
CA TYR A 222 8.15 13.17 -9.09
C TYR A 222 7.20 12.80 -10.23
N ASP A 223 7.73 12.75 -11.46
CA ASP A 223 6.95 12.61 -12.69
C ASP A 223 7.02 11.20 -13.28
N ASN A 224 7.59 10.24 -12.57
CA ASN A 224 7.76 8.88 -13.04
C ASN A 224 7.74 7.87 -11.89
N PHE A 225 7.50 6.60 -12.22
CA PHE A 225 7.39 5.51 -11.27
C PHE A 225 8.67 5.33 -10.42
N ARG A 226 9.85 5.30 -11.08
CA ARG A 226 11.14 5.06 -10.44
C ARG A 226 11.42 6.07 -9.32
N ASP A 227 11.38 7.34 -9.66
CA ASP A 227 11.76 8.39 -8.72
C ASP A 227 10.74 8.52 -7.58
N THR A 228 9.46 8.23 -7.85
CA THR A 228 8.40 8.21 -6.82
C THR A 228 8.68 7.12 -5.77
N VAL A 229 8.90 5.87 -6.19
CA VAL A 229 9.09 4.76 -5.23
C VAL A 229 10.44 4.83 -4.53
N LEU A 230 11.51 5.21 -5.22
CA LEU A 230 12.82 5.38 -4.59
C LEU A 230 12.84 6.52 -3.58
N ALA A 231 12.16 7.63 -3.87
CA ALA A 231 12.01 8.71 -2.91
C ALA A 231 11.22 8.24 -1.66
N ALA A 232 10.15 7.47 -1.83
CA ALA A 232 9.38 6.92 -0.72
C ALA A 232 10.25 6.05 0.20
N VAL A 233 11.04 5.11 -0.36
CA VAL A 233 12.00 4.31 0.43
C VAL A 233 13.01 5.21 1.15
N ASN A 234 13.58 6.21 0.46
CA ASN A 234 14.63 7.07 1.01
C ASN A 234 14.14 8.08 2.06
N LEU A 235 12.82 8.18 2.29
CA LEU A 235 12.29 8.89 3.46
C LEU A 235 12.69 8.22 4.77
N GLY A 236 13.02 6.92 4.76
CA GLY A 236 13.45 6.18 5.94
C GLY A 236 12.28 5.72 6.81
N ASP A 237 12.60 5.23 8.00
CA ASP A 237 11.65 4.76 9.01
C ASP A 237 10.86 3.53 8.53
N ASP A 238 9.59 3.65 8.21
CA ASP A 238 8.71 2.60 7.65
C ASP A 238 8.79 2.66 6.12
N THR A 239 9.84 2.06 5.58
CA THR A 239 10.25 2.25 4.19
C THR A 239 9.45 1.42 3.20
N ASP A 240 9.10 0.21 3.55
CA ASP A 240 8.36 -0.74 2.71
C ASP A 240 6.89 -0.33 2.60
N THR A 241 6.21 -0.08 3.72
CA THR A 241 4.82 0.38 3.68
C THR A 241 4.70 1.74 2.98
N THR A 242 5.59 2.70 3.28
CA THR A 242 5.55 4.00 2.62
C THR A 242 5.70 3.85 1.10
N ALA A 243 6.66 3.02 0.65
CA ALA A 243 6.90 2.82 -0.77
C ALA A 243 5.85 1.90 -1.43
N ALA A 244 5.24 0.96 -0.70
CA ALA A 244 4.11 0.17 -1.18
C ALA A 244 2.90 1.05 -1.48
N VAL A 245 2.51 1.92 -0.53
CA VAL A 245 1.37 2.84 -0.70
C VAL A 245 1.62 3.83 -1.83
N ALA A 246 2.84 4.39 -1.93
CA ALA A 246 3.22 5.28 -3.03
C ALA A 246 3.29 4.55 -4.37
N GLY A 247 3.88 3.36 -4.41
CA GLY A 247 4.06 2.52 -5.59
C GLY A 247 2.72 2.09 -6.22
N GLY A 248 1.72 1.82 -5.37
CA GLY A 248 0.37 1.53 -5.84
C GLY A 248 -0.25 2.68 -6.63
N LEU A 249 -0.16 3.91 -6.12
CA LEU A 249 -0.64 5.11 -6.83
C LEU A 249 0.21 5.42 -8.07
N ALA A 250 1.54 5.29 -7.95
CA ALA A 250 2.46 5.50 -9.08
C ALA A 250 2.21 4.50 -10.21
N GLY A 251 1.88 3.24 -9.90
CA GLY A 251 1.46 2.24 -10.89
C GLY A 251 0.19 2.65 -11.64
N ILE A 252 -0.80 3.23 -10.93
CA ILE A 252 -2.01 3.78 -11.58
C ILE A 252 -1.65 4.89 -12.57
N VAL A 253 -0.78 5.81 -12.17
CA VAL A 253 -0.49 7.04 -12.95
C VAL A 253 0.46 6.76 -14.10
N TYR A 254 1.59 6.13 -13.82
CA TYR A 254 2.71 6.00 -14.74
C TYR A 254 2.75 4.65 -15.47
N GLY A 255 2.07 3.61 -14.93
CA GLY A 255 2.25 2.23 -15.39
C GLY A 255 3.64 1.69 -15.06
N LEU A 256 3.95 0.49 -15.56
CA LEU A 256 5.20 -0.21 -15.27
C LEU A 256 6.04 -0.53 -16.53
N ASP A 257 5.84 0.21 -17.62
CA ASP A 257 6.54 -0.03 -18.90
C ASP A 257 8.00 0.51 -18.92
N SER A 258 8.46 1.20 -17.87
CA SER A 258 9.83 1.74 -17.80
C SER A 258 10.86 0.63 -17.57
N ASP A 259 12.09 0.81 -18.07
CA ASP A 259 13.21 -0.13 -17.88
C ASP A 259 13.40 -0.47 -16.39
N PHE A 260 13.40 0.52 -15.51
CA PHE A 260 13.53 0.32 -14.08
C PHE A 260 12.42 -0.58 -13.50
N ALA A 261 11.16 -0.35 -13.88
CA ALA A 261 10.05 -1.17 -13.39
C ALA A 261 10.17 -2.61 -13.91
N GLN A 262 10.60 -2.80 -15.15
CA GLN A 262 10.81 -4.13 -15.73
C GLN A 262 11.97 -4.86 -15.05
N GLU A 263 13.09 -4.19 -14.76
CA GLU A 263 14.20 -4.74 -13.98
C GLU A 263 13.74 -5.16 -12.58
N CYS A 264 12.93 -4.35 -11.90
CA CYS A 264 12.32 -4.72 -10.62
C CYS A 264 11.39 -5.94 -10.73
N LEU A 265 10.57 -5.99 -11.78
CA LEU A 265 9.69 -7.13 -12.04
C LEU A 265 10.47 -8.43 -12.32
N GLU A 266 11.65 -8.37 -12.93
CA GLU A 266 12.50 -9.55 -13.13
C GLU A 266 12.99 -10.14 -11.80
N VAL A 267 13.27 -9.29 -10.81
CA VAL A 267 13.76 -9.69 -9.49
C VAL A 267 12.63 -10.05 -8.52
N LEU A 268 11.45 -9.46 -8.69
CA LEU A 268 10.29 -9.63 -7.80
C LEU A 268 9.89 -11.11 -7.71
N ARG A 269 9.67 -11.58 -6.48
CA ARG A 269 9.34 -12.98 -6.19
C ARG A 269 7.83 -13.24 -6.24
N ALA A 270 7.47 -14.50 -6.44
CA ALA A 270 6.10 -15.01 -6.42
C ALA A 270 5.11 -14.18 -7.27
N LYS A 271 5.55 -13.70 -8.44
CA LYS A 271 4.70 -12.93 -9.37
C LYS A 271 3.45 -13.67 -9.78
N ASP A 272 3.56 -14.97 -10.03
CA ASP A 272 2.44 -15.83 -10.42
C ASP A 272 1.33 -15.78 -9.35
N MET A 273 1.70 -15.77 -8.06
CA MET A 273 0.75 -15.64 -6.95
C MET A 273 0.03 -14.28 -6.99
N ILE A 274 0.75 -13.19 -7.28
CA ILE A 274 0.15 -11.86 -7.45
C ILE A 274 -0.86 -11.90 -8.60
N GLU A 275 -0.45 -12.40 -9.78
CA GLU A 275 -1.31 -12.49 -10.96
C GLU A 275 -2.56 -13.33 -10.72
N GLU A 276 -2.43 -14.47 -10.04
CA GLU A 276 -3.54 -15.35 -9.69
C GLU A 276 -4.58 -14.69 -8.77
N CYS A 277 -4.21 -13.68 -8.00
CA CYS A 277 -5.13 -12.95 -7.12
C CYS A 277 -5.88 -11.81 -7.83
N LEU A 278 -5.46 -11.37 -9.03
CA LEU A 278 -6.07 -10.25 -9.76
C LEU A 278 -7.18 -10.73 -10.72
N TRP A 279 -8.11 -9.80 -11.12
CA TRP A 279 -9.26 -10.06 -11.99
C TRP A 279 -9.26 -9.24 -13.27
#